data_ef7916010a5d72c9636c0f4cd8f1af2d
#
_entry.id   ef7916010a5d72c9636c0f4cd8f1af2d
#
_cell.length_a   1.000
_cell.length_b   1.000
_cell.length_c   1.000
_cell.angle_alpha   90.00
_cell.angle_beta   90.00
_cell.angle_gamma   90.00
#
_symmetry.space_group_name_H-M   'P 1'
#
loop_
_entity.id
_entity.type
_entity.pdbx_description
1 polymer ?
#
loop_
_entity_poly.entity_id
_entity_poly.type
_entity_poly.pdbx_seq_one_letter_code
_entity_poly.pdbx_strand_id
1 'polypeptide(L)'
;GQNVAASAHFDAARATACLEEAGFGERLRAWKKGLDTALHRDFDPEGVEVSGGEAQKIALARALYKAEAGDPPAPFIVLDEPTAALDPIAEADVYARFNEIVAGKTAVYISHRLSSCRFCNDICVFDGGHLVQRGSHEALLKEENGVYAALWQAQAQYYAEERE
;
A
#
# COMPACT_ATOMS: atom_id res chain seq x y z
N GLY A 1 0.71 5.34 17.98
CA GLY A 1 -0.06 6.49 17.50
C GLY A 1 0.81 7.57 16.88
N GLN A 2 1.82 8.04 17.58
CA GLN A 2 2.73 9.11 17.12
C GLN A 2 3.40 8.80 15.77
N ASN A 3 3.77 7.56 15.53
CA ASN A 3 4.37 7.13 14.27
C ASN A 3 3.38 7.26 13.08
N VAL A 4 2.12 6.93 13.29
CA VAL A 4 1.06 7.06 12.27
C VAL A 4 0.76 8.53 11.99
N ALA A 5 0.60 9.35 13.02
CA ALA A 5 0.33 10.76 12.85
C ALA A 5 1.56 11.58 12.40
N ALA A 6 2.77 11.04 12.59
CA ALA A 6 4.04 11.77 12.51
C ALA A 6 4.04 13.05 13.37
N SER A 7 3.42 12.97 14.54
CA SER A 7 3.24 14.06 15.50
C SER A 7 3.13 13.53 16.92
N ALA A 8 3.58 14.30 17.91
CA ALA A 8 3.38 13.98 19.32
C ALA A 8 1.90 14.07 19.73
N HIS A 9 1.13 14.96 19.08
CA HIS A 9 -0.31 15.10 19.29
C HIS A 9 -1.07 14.47 18.14
N PHE A 10 -2.00 13.59 18.45
CA PHE A 10 -2.76 12.85 17.43
C PHE A 10 -4.17 12.51 17.94
N ASP A 11 -5.07 12.33 17.00
CA ASP A 11 -6.39 11.77 17.24
C ASP A 11 -6.29 10.23 17.29
N ALA A 12 -6.53 9.68 18.49
CA ALA A 12 -6.39 8.24 18.73
C ALA A 12 -7.44 7.40 17.97
N ALA A 13 -8.67 7.91 17.81
CA ALA A 13 -9.72 7.22 17.11
C ALA A 13 -9.36 7.09 15.61
N ARG A 14 -8.92 8.21 15.01
CA ARG A 14 -8.46 8.22 13.61
C ARG A 14 -7.23 7.36 13.40
N ALA A 15 -6.24 7.43 14.28
CA ALA A 15 -5.03 6.60 14.18
C ALA A 15 -5.36 5.10 14.23
N THR A 16 -6.32 4.71 15.07
CA THR A 16 -6.82 3.34 15.15
C THR A 16 -7.53 2.94 13.86
N ALA A 17 -8.46 3.76 13.36
CA ALA A 17 -9.17 3.51 12.10
C ALA A 17 -8.21 3.32 10.93
N CYS A 18 -7.25 4.23 10.73
CA CYS A 18 -6.26 4.11 9.67
C CYS A 18 -5.40 2.84 9.78
N LEU A 19 -5.05 2.41 11.00
CA LEU A 19 -4.33 1.15 11.21
C LEU A 19 -5.20 -0.07 10.87
N GLU A 20 -6.49 -0.04 11.19
CA GLU A 20 -7.44 -1.10 10.83
C GLU A 20 -7.65 -1.18 9.32
N GLU A 21 -7.82 -0.05 8.65
CA GLU A 21 -7.92 0.05 7.19
C GLU A 21 -6.67 -0.47 6.49
N ALA A 22 -5.49 -0.18 7.03
CA ALA A 22 -4.21 -0.69 6.54
C ALA A 22 -3.98 -2.19 6.85
N GLY A 23 -4.94 -2.89 7.47
CA GLY A 23 -4.83 -4.30 7.81
C GLY A 23 -3.92 -4.60 9.00
N PHE A 24 -3.72 -3.63 9.90
CA PHE A 24 -2.89 -3.78 11.11
C PHE A 24 -3.71 -3.94 12.40
N GLY A 25 -5.04 -3.95 12.32
CA GLY A 25 -5.94 -3.91 13.47
C GLY A 25 -5.77 -5.09 14.44
N GLU A 26 -5.64 -6.32 13.96
CA GLU A 26 -5.43 -7.50 14.83
C GLU A 26 -4.12 -7.39 15.62
N ARG A 27 -3.05 -6.99 14.95
CA ARG A 27 -1.75 -6.80 15.58
C ARG A 27 -1.77 -5.68 16.62
N LEU A 28 -2.45 -4.58 16.33
CA LEU A 28 -2.64 -3.47 17.28
C LEU A 28 -3.37 -3.94 18.55
N ARG A 29 -4.44 -4.73 18.41
CA ARG A 29 -5.19 -5.27 19.55
C ARG A 29 -4.38 -6.23 20.41
N ALA A 30 -3.39 -6.90 19.83
CA ALA A 30 -2.48 -7.79 20.57
C ALA A 30 -1.42 -7.03 21.39
N TRP A 31 -1.21 -5.76 21.14
CA TRP A 31 -0.23 -4.95 21.87
C TRP A 31 -0.79 -4.45 23.19
N LYS A 32 -0.09 -4.73 24.31
CA LYS A 32 -0.53 -4.35 25.67
C LYS A 32 -0.72 -2.83 25.85
N LYS A 33 0.12 -2.02 25.20
CA LYS A 33 0.08 -0.56 25.27
C LYS A 33 -0.66 0.07 24.09
N GLY A 34 -1.29 -0.75 23.20
CA GLY A 34 -2.02 -0.27 22.03
C GLY A 34 -1.22 0.74 21.21
N LEU A 35 -1.79 1.92 20.97
CA LEU A 35 -1.16 3.01 20.22
C LEU A 35 0.10 3.60 20.87
N ASP A 36 0.30 3.39 22.17
CA ASP A 36 1.46 3.87 22.92
C ASP A 36 2.62 2.86 22.93
N THR A 37 2.47 1.73 22.22
CA THR A 37 3.54 0.76 22.09
C THR A 37 4.71 1.37 21.31
N ALA A 38 5.90 1.33 21.92
CA ALA A 38 7.14 1.73 21.26
C ALA A 38 7.51 0.73 20.16
N LEU A 39 7.91 1.25 19.00
CA LEU A 39 8.45 0.46 17.90
C LEU A 39 9.96 0.40 18.05
N HIS A 40 10.48 -0.83 17.92
CA HIS A 40 11.90 -1.15 18.09
C HIS A 40 12.41 -1.02 19.53
N ARG A 41 13.39 -1.84 19.87
CA ARG A 41 13.98 -1.90 21.21
C ARG A 41 15.14 -0.93 21.43
N ASP A 42 15.52 -0.21 20.37
CA ASP A 42 16.65 0.73 20.43
C ASP A 42 16.39 1.89 21.41
N PHE A 43 15.12 2.27 21.60
CA PHE A 43 14.72 3.39 22.46
C PHE A 43 13.89 2.97 23.69
N ASP A 44 13.28 1.79 23.66
CA ASP A 44 12.49 1.24 24.77
C ASP A 44 12.70 -0.28 24.84
N PRO A 45 13.28 -0.81 25.96
CA PRO A 45 13.48 -2.25 26.13
C PRO A 45 12.19 -3.07 26.01
N GLU A 46 11.02 -2.49 26.27
CA GLU A 46 9.71 -3.11 26.06
C GLU A 46 9.15 -2.89 24.64
N GLY A 47 9.92 -2.23 23.79
CA GLY A 47 9.55 -2.00 22.38
C GLY A 47 9.32 -3.29 21.63
N VAL A 48 8.44 -3.25 20.66
CA VAL A 48 8.12 -4.40 19.79
C VAL A 48 8.86 -4.28 18.47
N GLU A 49 9.41 -5.41 18.03
CA GLU A 49 9.92 -5.49 16.66
C GLU A 49 8.76 -5.69 15.69
N VAL A 50 8.82 -4.98 14.57
CA VAL A 50 7.87 -5.09 13.47
C VAL A 50 8.54 -5.71 12.25
N SER A 51 7.84 -6.61 11.59
CA SER A 51 8.30 -7.17 10.31
C SER A 51 8.24 -6.12 9.19
N GLY A 52 8.91 -6.37 8.06
CA GLY A 52 8.84 -5.49 6.89
C GLY A 52 7.40 -5.24 6.41
N GLY A 53 6.57 -6.28 6.37
CA GLY A 53 5.15 -6.16 6.01
C GLY A 53 4.34 -5.36 7.04
N GLU A 54 4.61 -5.53 8.34
CA GLU A 54 4.01 -4.73 9.41
C GLU A 54 4.41 -3.25 9.31
N ALA A 55 5.68 -2.97 9.01
CA ALA A 55 6.17 -1.62 8.79
C ALA A 55 5.48 -0.95 7.59
N GLN A 56 5.25 -1.69 6.50
CA GLN A 56 4.50 -1.19 5.33
C GLN A 56 3.04 -0.86 5.68
N LYS A 57 2.36 -1.71 6.45
CA LYS A 57 0.99 -1.44 6.92
C LYS A 57 0.94 -0.18 7.78
N ILE A 58 1.92 0.04 8.66
CA ILE A 58 2.02 1.26 9.46
C ILE A 58 2.31 2.48 8.57
N ALA A 59 3.13 2.34 7.53
CA ALA A 59 3.40 3.43 6.58
C ALA A 59 2.15 3.80 5.77
N LEU A 60 1.36 2.80 5.34
CA LEU A 60 0.07 3.02 4.69
C LEU A 60 -0.90 3.75 5.63
N ALA A 61 -1.05 3.30 6.88
CA ALA A 61 -1.87 3.98 7.88
C ALA A 61 -1.46 5.44 8.09
N ARG A 62 -0.16 5.74 8.05
CA ARG A 62 0.37 7.12 8.11
C ARG A 62 -0.07 7.95 6.90
N ALA A 63 -0.02 7.40 5.69
CA ALA A 63 -0.46 8.08 4.49
C ALA A 63 -1.96 8.42 4.57
N LEU A 64 -2.79 7.47 5.02
CA LEU A 64 -4.22 7.65 5.23
C LEU A 64 -4.50 8.73 6.28
N TYR A 65 -3.88 8.62 7.44
CA TYR A 65 -4.04 9.59 8.52
C TYR A 65 -3.73 11.02 8.06
N LYS A 66 -2.63 11.22 7.32
CA LYS A 66 -2.24 12.53 6.79
C LYS A 66 -3.17 13.02 5.69
N ALA A 67 -3.66 12.12 4.84
CA ALA A 67 -4.58 12.48 3.76
C ALA A 67 -5.91 13.02 4.29
N GLU A 68 -6.33 12.63 5.51
CA GLU A 68 -7.56 13.08 6.15
C GLU A 68 -7.36 14.25 7.13
N ALA A 69 -6.14 14.42 7.64
CA ALA A 69 -5.86 15.39 8.71
C ALA A 69 -5.82 16.86 8.24
N GLY A 70 -5.73 17.09 6.92
CA GLY A 70 -5.70 18.44 6.34
C GLY A 70 -7.06 19.12 6.35
N ASP A 71 -7.05 20.45 6.38
CA ASP A 71 -8.24 21.26 6.11
C ASP A 71 -7.94 22.24 4.96
N PRO A 72 -8.38 21.97 3.73
CA PRO A 72 -9.16 20.79 3.30
C PRO A 72 -8.32 19.50 3.29
N PRO A 73 -8.97 18.32 3.32
CA PRO A 73 -8.28 17.03 3.16
C PRO A 73 -7.49 16.95 1.86
N ALA A 74 -6.40 16.17 1.86
CA ALA A 74 -5.56 16.04 0.68
C ALA A 74 -6.37 15.49 -0.52
N PRO A 75 -6.31 16.15 -1.70
CA PRO A 75 -7.08 15.75 -2.88
C PRO A 75 -6.50 14.52 -3.58
N PHE A 76 -5.26 14.16 -3.27
CA PHE A 76 -4.59 12.99 -3.85
C PHE A 76 -3.71 12.28 -2.84
N ILE A 77 -3.43 11.01 -3.11
CA ILE A 77 -2.51 10.16 -2.35
C ILE A 77 -1.51 9.50 -3.32
N VAL A 78 -0.24 9.47 -2.96
CA VAL A 78 0.80 8.78 -3.71
C VAL A 78 1.30 7.60 -2.89
N LEU A 79 1.26 6.42 -3.47
CA LEU A 79 1.69 5.16 -2.87
C LEU A 79 2.79 4.56 -3.74
N ASP A 80 4.00 4.53 -3.20
CA ASP A 80 5.17 3.96 -3.86
C ASP A 80 5.48 2.59 -3.24
N GLU A 81 5.34 1.53 -4.05
CA GLU A 81 5.56 0.13 -3.65
C GLU A 81 4.86 -0.27 -2.32
N PRO A 82 3.58 0.09 -2.10
CA PRO A 82 2.96 -0.02 -0.78
C PRO A 82 2.75 -1.46 -0.29
N THR A 83 2.97 -2.45 -1.16
CA THR A 83 2.78 -3.88 -0.86
C THR A 83 4.05 -4.72 -1.06
N ALA A 84 5.21 -4.10 -1.34
CA ALA A 84 6.44 -4.81 -1.72
C ALA A 84 6.90 -5.86 -0.68
N ALA A 85 6.70 -5.62 0.63
CA ALA A 85 7.07 -6.56 1.69
C ALA A 85 5.88 -7.41 2.21
N LEU A 86 4.73 -7.37 1.53
CA LEU A 86 3.57 -8.20 1.86
C LEU A 86 3.63 -9.54 1.10
N ASP A 87 3.16 -10.59 1.77
CA ASP A 87 2.85 -11.84 1.10
C ASP A 87 1.61 -11.69 0.18
N PRO A 88 1.41 -12.60 -0.78
CA PRO A 88 0.33 -12.47 -1.77
C PRO A 88 -1.08 -12.39 -1.18
N ILE A 89 -1.33 -12.99 -0.01
CA ILE A 89 -2.64 -12.98 0.65
C ILE A 89 -2.87 -11.61 1.29
N ALA A 90 -1.90 -11.12 2.06
CA ALA A 90 -1.96 -9.79 2.66
C ALA A 90 -2.02 -8.68 1.60
N GLU A 91 -1.34 -8.86 0.47
CA GLU A 91 -1.41 -7.97 -0.68
C GLU A 91 -2.83 -7.92 -1.26
N ALA A 92 -3.45 -9.08 -1.51
CA ALA A 92 -4.81 -9.15 -2.03
C ALA A 92 -5.83 -8.47 -1.10
N ASP A 93 -5.66 -8.61 0.21
CA ASP A 93 -6.50 -7.96 1.22
C ASP A 93 -6.38 -6.42 1.18
N VAL A 94 -5.17 -5.91 0.99
CA VAL A 94 -4.95 -4.46 0.83
C VAL A 94 -5.63 -3.96 -0.44
N TYR A 95 -5.51 -4.69 -1.57
CA TYR A 95 -6.15 -4.29 -2.83
C TYR A 95 -7.67 -4.38 -2.80
N ALA A 96 -8.24 -5.40 -2.15
CA ALA A 96 -9.69 -5.51 -1.99
C ALA A 96 -10.29 -4.28 -1.31
N ARG A 97 -9.53 -3.64 -0.42
CA ARG A 97 -9.92 -2.43 0.31
C ARG A 97 -9.44 -1.14 -0.34
N PHE A 98 -8.63 -1.23 -1.40
CA PHE A 98 -7.98 -0.05 -1.97
C PHE A 98 -8.96 1.03 -2.43
N ASN A 99 -10.10 0.64 -3.02
CA ASN A 99 -11.15 1.58 -3.41
C ASN A 99 -11.80 2.29 -2.21
N GLU A 100 -11.88 1.61 -1.05
CA GLU A 100 -12.37 2.21 0.20
C GLU A 100 -11.31 3.16 0.77
N ILE A 101 -10.05 2.74 0.76
CA ILE A 101 -8.89 3.50 1.24
C ILE A 101 -8.74 4.83 0.49
N VAL A 102 -8.91 4.83 -0.83
CA VAL A 102 -8.74 6.05 -1.64
C VAL A 102 -10.03 6.85 -1.79
N ALA A 103 -11.16 6.37 -1.25
CA ALA A 103 -12.51 6.88 -1.40
C ALA A 103 -12.62 8.37 -1.79
N GLY A 104 -12.94 8.65 -3.06
CA GLY A 104 -13.13 10.01 -3.55
C GLY A 104 -11.86 10.84 -3.79
N LYS A 105 -10.66 10.26 -3.60
CA LYS A 105 -9.37 10.91 -3.87
C LYS A 105 -8.77 10.40 -5.19
N THR A 106 -7.90 11.20 -5.79
CA THR A 106 -7.03 10.71 -6.87
C THR A 106 -5.86 9.96 -6.24
N ALA A 107 -5.67 8.68 -6.62
CA ALA A 107 -4.54 7.88 -6.17
C ALA A 107 -3.53 7.71 -7.31
N VAL A 108 -2.25 7.93 -7.00
CA VAL A 108 -1.13 7.54 -7.84
C VAL A 108 -0.45 6.35 -7.18
N TYR A 109 -0.41 5.25 -7.91
CA TYR A 109 0.14 4.00 -7.44
C TYR A 109 1.37 3.65 -8.28
N ILE A 110 2.51 3.44 -7.65
CA ILE A 110 3.75 3.03 -8.30
C ILE A 110 4.03 1.60 -7.87
N SER A 111 4.16 0.69 -8.83
CA SER A 111 4.48 -0.71 -8.54
C SER A 111 5.16 -1.41 -9.72
N HIS A 112 6.01 -2.36 -9.39
CA HIS A 112 6.53 -3.35 -10.34
C HIS A 112 5.70 -4.66 -10.34
N ARG A 113 4.72 -4.79 -9.43
CA ARG A 113 3.80 -5.93 -9.36
C ARG A 113 2.54 -5.63 -10.17
N LEU A 114 2.45 -6.25 -11.35
CA LEU A 114 1.35 -5.96 -12.29
C LEU A 114 -0.01 -6.44 -11.81
N SER A 115 -0.06 -7.43 -10.89
CA SER A 115 -1.30 -7.88 -10.23
C SER A 115 -2.08 -6.72 -9.62
N SER A 116 -1.37 -5.69 -9.13
CA SER A 116 -1.94 -4.49 -8.55
C SER A 116 -2.46 -3.49 -9.58
N CYS A 117 -1.85 -3.45 -10.76
CA CYS A 117 -2.21 -2.46 -11.79
C CYS A 117 -3.62 -2.69 -12.37
N ARG A 118 -4.14 -3.93 -12.32
CA ARG A 118 -5.49 -4.26 -12.81
C ARG A 118 -6.63 -3.49 -12.13
N PHE A 119 -6.40 -2.94 -10.95
CA PHE A 119 -7.38 -2.15 -10.20
C PHE A 119 -7.32 -0.66 -10.54
N CYS A 120 -6.31 -0.23 -11.31
CA CYS A 120 -6.15 1.16 -11.70
C CYS A 120 -7.04 1.50 -12.90
N ASN A 121 -7.60 2.72 -12.89
CA ASN A 121 -8.40 3.21 -14.01
C ASN A 121 -7.54 3.54 -15.22
N ASP A 122 -6.31 3.97 -15.01
CA ASP A 122 -5.37 4.43 -16.04
C ASP A 122 -3.95 4.00 -15.63
N ILE A 123 -3.25 3.33 -16.51
CA ILE A 123 -1.93 2.78 -16.28
C ILE A 123 -0.95 3.49 -17.20
N CYS A 124 0.12 4.03 -16.64
CA CYS A 124 1.25 4.61 -17.35
C CYS A 124 2.43 3.65 -17.30
N VAL A 125 2.89 3.17 -18.43
CA VAL A 125 4.05 2.26 -18.54
C VAL A 125 5.27 3.07 -18.93
N PHE A 126 6.31 2.98 -18.10
CA PHE A 126 7.59 3.65 -18.34
C PHE A 126 8.66 2.62 -18.70
N ASP A 127 9.44 2.92 -19.73
CA ASP A 127 10.62 2.16 -20.13
C ASP A 127 11.72 3.12 -20.57
N GLY A 128 12.95 2.87 -20.13
CA GLY A 128 14.11 3.74 -20.43
C GLY A 128 13.91 5.21 -20.02
N GLY A 129 13.08 5.49 -19.01
CA GLY A 129 12.76 6.84 -18.55
C GLY A 129 11.69 7.57 -19.38
N HIS A 130 11.05 6.88 -20.34
CA HIS A 130 10.02 7.44 -21.21
C HIS A 130 8.67 6.75 -20.96
N LEU A 131 7.58 7.52 -21.09
CA LEU A 131 6.23 6.96 -21.12
C LEU A 131 6.03 6.27 -22.48
N VAL A 132 5.95 4.94 -22.49
CA VAL A 132 5.86 4.14 -23.72
C VAL A 132 4.45 3.64 -24.01
N GLN A 133 3.61 3.43 -22.98
CA GLN A 133 2.21 3.03 -23.15
C GLN A 133 1.35 3.69 -22.07
N ARG A 134 0.05 3.91 -22.39
CA ARG A 134 -0.94 4.39 -21.42
C ARG A 134 -2.32 3.86 -21.77
N GLY A 135 -3.07 3.38 -20.78
CA GLY A 135 -4.43 2.92 -20.98
C GLY A 135 -4.95 2.10 -19.80
N SER A 136 -6.12 1.49 -19.96
CA SER A 136 -6.64 0.52 -19.00
C SER A 136 -5.90 -0.81 -19.12
N HIS A 137 -6.00 -1.63 -18.07
CA HIS A 137 -5.45 -2.99 -18.06
C HIS A 137 -5.86 -3.78 -19.31
N GLU A 138 -7.16 -3.78 -19.63
CA GLU A 138 -7.70 -4.54 -20.76
C GLU A 138 -7.24 -3.99 -22.12
N ALA A 139 -7.05 -2.69 -22.22
CA ALA A 139 -6.54 -2.05 -23.45
C ALA A 139 -5.08 -2.42 -23.68
N LEU A 140 -4.24 -2.27 -22.64
CA LEU A 140 -2.82 -2.55 -22.74
C LEU A 140 -2.50 -4.04 -22.98
N LEU A 141 -3.33 -4.97 -22.48
CA LEU A 141 -3.18 -6.40 -22.79
C LEU A 141 -3.47 -6.76 -24.24
N LYS A 142 -4.24 -5.95 -24.96
CA LYS A 142 -4.60 -6.17 -26.37
C LYS A 142 -3.61 -5.55 -27.36
N GLU A 143 -2.70 -4.72 -26.88
CA GLU A 143 -1.68 -4.11 -27.73
C GLU A 143 -0.67 -5.16 -28.22
N GLU A 144 -0.61 -5.38 -29.52
CA GLU A 144 0.38 -6.29 -30.13
C GLU A 144 1.79 -5.77 -29.83
N ASN A 145 2.66 -6.65 -29.31
CA ASN A 145 4.03 -6.34 -28.90
C ASN A 145 4.14 -5.24 -27.83
N GLY A 146 3.09 -5.05 -27.02
CA GLY A 146 3.08 -4.10 -25.93
C GLY A 146 4.01 -4.52 -24.78
N VAL A 147 4.76 -3.56 -24.23
CA VAL A 147 5.63 -3.78 -23.06
C VAL A 147 4.83 -4.30 -21.87
N TYR A 148 3.64 -3.73 -21.64
CA TYR A 148 2.75 -4.14 -20.55
C TYR A 148 2.32 -5.60 -20.67
N ALA A 149 1.88 -6.03 -21.86
CA ALA A 149 1.44 -7.41 -22.11
C ALA A 149 2.59 -8.40 -21.91
N ALA A 150 3.79 -8.06 -22.39
CA ALA A 150 4.98 -8.90 -22.21
C ALA A 150 5.36 -9.05 -20.73
N LEU A 151 5.35 -7.96 -19.96
CA LEU A 151 5.62 -7.99 -18.52
C LEU A 151 4.56 -8.78 -17.76
N TRP A 152 3.28 -8.61 -18.13
CA TRP A 152 2.17 -9.37 -17.53
C TRP A 152 2.34 -10.88 -17.71
N GLN A 153 2.65 -11.31 -18.94
CA GLN A 153 2.87 -12.73 -19.26
C GLN A 153 4.07 -13.29 -18.50
N ALA A 154 5.18 -12.55 -18.44
CA ALA A 154 6.38 -12.97 -17.70
C ALA A 154 6.10 -13.16 -16.21
N GLN A 155 5.37 -12.22 -15.57
CA GLN A 155 4.99 -12.37 -14.16
C GLN A 155 4.01 -13.54 -13.93
N ALA A 156 3.06 -13.75 -14.82
CA ALA A 156 2.11 -14.86 -14.71
C ALA A 156 2.81 -16.21 -14.78
N GLN A 157 3.81 -16.36 -15.66
CA GLN A 157 4.62 -17.58 -15.77
C GLN A 157 5.42 -17.84 -14.49
N TYR A 158 6.08 -16.82 -13.95
CA TYR A 158 6.86 -16.95 -12.72
C TYR A 158 6.02 -17.46 -11.54
N TYR A 159 4.80 -16.94 -11.36
CA TYR A 159 3.90 -17.39 -10.30
C TYR A 159 3.26 -18.78 -10.57
N ALA A 160 3.24 -19.24 -11.79
CA ALA A 160 2.78 -20.61 -12.12
C ALA A 160 3.85 -21.66 -11.76
N GLU A 161 5.12 -21.35 -12.03
CA GLU A 161 6.26 -22.24 -11.74
C GLU A 161 6.56 -22.39 -10.23
N GLU A 162 6.28 -21.37 -9.42
CA GLU A 162 6.43 -21.46 -7.94
C GLU A 162 5.39 -22.35 -7.25
N ARG A 163 4.36 -22.81 -7.96
CA ARG A 163 3.29 -23.65 -7.42
C ARG A 163 3.42 -25.14 -7.72
N GLU A 164 4.42 -25.53 -8.51
CA GLU A 164 4.79 -26.93 -8.80
C GLU A 164 5.94 -27.38 -7.88
#